data_6e46682c8ccca3490c68537a756ec64c
#
_entry.id   6e46682c8ccca3490c68537a756ec64c
#
_cell.length_a   1.000
_cell.length_b   1.000
_cell.length_c   1.000
_cell.angle_alpha   90.00
_cell.angle_beta   90.00
_cell.angle_gamma   90.00
#
_symmetry.space_group_name_H-M   'P 1'
#
loop_
_entity.id
_entity.type
_entity.pdbx_description
1 polymer ?
#
loop_
_entity_poly.entity_id
_entity_poly.type
_entity_poly.pdbx_seq_one_letter_code
_entity_poly.pdbx_strand_id
1 'polypeptide(L)'
;MLSGTDFVKKIKEGNKELFEASRSNVRRFFASKPSDEYLVEHFRGRMVNEAQNMYAIAGQVASADPSTDVKDLELLSRQAMDEAKHFRMVKEVIEHITGEELDVAAAFAAEAEKPQAKGASLLDKYEASDDEAALAAYQLVAEGRAEAVWNEMATCVEDKFISSRYATIAKDEGFHSNLGGRALSKLVEGSEALQSHVLALVEKMRVDLLEISNQNTATPLAVV
;
A
#
# COMPACT_ATOMS: atom_id res chain seq x y z
N MET A 1 19.98 21.18 -8.34
CA MET A 1 18.52 21.02 -8.48
C MET A 1 18.25 20.10 -9.68
N LEU A 2 17.41 19.10 -9.53
CA LEU A 2 16.98 18.20 -10.60
C LEU A 2 15.67 18.70 -11.22
N SER A 3 15.36 18.27 -12.46
CA SER A 3 13.97 18.38 -12.92
C SER A 3 13.06 17.52 -12.05
N GLY A 4 11.76 17.84 -11.94
CA GLY A 4 10.81 17.05 -11.15
C GLY A 4 10.78 15.58 -11.58
N THR A 5 10.86 15.32 -12.88
CA THR A 5 10.93 13.96 -13.45
C THR A 5 12.21 13.23 -13.03
N ASP A 6 13.37 13.85 -13.10
CA ASP A 6 14.63 13.23 -12.68
C ASP A 6 14.67 13.01 -11.17
N PHE A 7 14.04 13.92 -10.41
CA PHE A 7 13.91 13.79 -8.96
C PHE A 7 13.09 12.55 -8.58
N VAL A 8 11.92 12.36 -9.19
CA VAL A 8 11.10 11.15 -8.99
C VAL A 8 11.84 9.88 -9.41
N LYS A 9 12.57 9.92 -10.52
CA LYS A 9 13.42 8.79 -10.94
C LYS A 9 14.46 8.44 -9.87
N LYS A 10 15.13 9.44 -9.29
CA LYS A 10 16.08 9.25 -8.20
C LYS A 10 15.44 8.58 -6.98
N ILE A 11 14.22 8.99 -6.60
CA ILE A 11 13.49 8.34 -5.50
C ILE A 11 13.19 6.88 -5.84
N LYS A 12 12.65 6.60 -7.05
CA LYS A 12 12.36 5.22 -7.50
C LYS A 12 13.60 4.32 -7.49
N GLU A 13 14.75 4.84 -7.89
CA GLU A 13 16.00 4.11 -7.83
C GLU A 13 16.43 3.79 -6.40
N GLY A 14 16.28 4.74 -5.47
CA GLY A 14 16.58 4.53 -4.06
C GLY A 14 15.60 3.61 -3.33
N ASN A 15 14.42 3.32 -3.89
CA ASN A 15 13.44 2.40 -3.28
C ASN A 15 13.74 0.92 -3.56
N LYS A 16 14.70 0.59 -4.42
CA LYS A 16 14.98 -0.79 -4.86
C LYS A 16 15.30 -1.73 -3.69
N GLU A 17 16.07 -1.27 -2.71
CA GLU A 17 16.42 -2.08 -1.54
C GLU A 17 15.20 -2.36 -0.65
N LEU A 18 14.36 -1.36 -0.39
CA LEU A 18 13.11 -1.53 0.34
C LEU A 18 12.20 -2.54 -0.36
N PHE A 19 12.05 -2.42 -1.69
CA PHE A 19 11.18 -3.31 -2.46
C PHE A 19 11.71 -4.74 -2.49
N GLU A 20 13.03 -4.92 -2.61
CA GLU A 20 13.64 -6.27 -2.58
C GLU A 20 13.55 -6.90 -1.18
N ALA A 21 13.76 -6.12 -0.12
CA ALA A 21 13.55 -6.59 1.24
C ALA A 21 12.10 -7.03 1.46
N SER A 22 11.13 -6.26 0.96
CA SER A 22 9.70 -6.59 1.05
C SER A 22 9.37 -7.87 0.27
N ARG A 23 9.87 -8.05 -0.94
CA ARG A 23 9.73 -9.30 -1.72
C ARG A 23 10.35 -10.50 -0.99
N SER A 24 11.55 -10.32 -0.44
CA SER A 24 12.23 -11.37 0.32
C SER A 24 11.40 -11.81 1.54
N ASN A 25 10.73 -10.89 2.21
CA ASN A 25 9.83 -11.19 3.32
C ASN A 25 8.62 -12.01 2.85
N VAL A 26 8.01 -11.66 1.71
CA VAL A 26 6.92 -12.45 1.11
C VAL A 26 7.37 -13.86 0.79
N ARG A 27 8.52 -14.02 0.11
CA ARG A 27 9.07 -15.35 -0.19
C ARG A 27 9.28 -16.21 1.07
N ARG A 28 9.83 -15.62 2.12
CA ARG A 28 10.01 -16.32 3.41
C ARG A 28 8.69 -16.73 4.04
N PHE A 29 7.70 -15.83 4.00
CA PHE A 29 6.37 -16.11 4.51
C PHE A 29 5.75 -17.33 3.82
N PHE A 30 5.68 -17.35 2.49
CA PHE A 30 5.10 -18.47 1.77
C PHE A 30 5.96 -19.76 1.83
N ALA A 31 7.29 -19.62 1.90
CA ALA A 31 8.18 -20.77 2.10
C ALA A 31 7.99 -21.47 3.46
N SER A 32 7.46 -20.77 4.47
CA SER A 32 7.10 -21.36 5.77
C SER A 32 5.83 -22.22 5.73
N LYS A 33 5.12 -22.24 4.59
CA LYS A 33 3.86 -22.97 4.39
C LYS A 33 2.83 -22.65 5.50
N PRO A 34 2.39 -21.39 5.61
CA PRO A 34 1.44 -20.98 6.64
C PRO A 34 0.15 -21.80 6.52
N SER A 35 -0.50 -22.09 7.67
CA SER A 35 -1.81 -22.74 7.70
C SER A 35 -2.89 -21.82 7.10
N ASP A 36 -4.01 -22.41 6.68
CA ASP A 36 -5.14 -21.64 6.14
C ASP A 36 -5.67 -20.63 7.17
N GLU A 37 -5.73 -20.99 8.46
CA GLU A 37 -6.14 -20.06 9.51
C GLU A 37 -5.20 -18.85 9.62
N TYR A 38 -3.88 -19.08 9.48
CA TYR A 38 -2.90 -18.00 9.51
C TYR A 38 -2.97 -17.12 8.26
N LEU A 39 -3.23 -17.71 7.11
CA LEU A 39 -3.47 -16.98 5.85
C LEU A 39 -4.74 -16.10 5.98
N VAL A 40 -5.84 -16.66 6.47
CA VAL A 40 -7.10 -15.93 6.69
C VAL A 40 -6.88 -14.76 7.64
N GLU A 41 -6.17 -14.97 8.75
CA GLU A 41 -5.87 -13.91 9.71
C GLU A 41 -5.02 -12.79 9.08
N HIS A 42 -4.00 -13.16 8.29
CA HIS A 42 -3.16 -12.21 7.56
C HIS A 42 -3.99 -11.40 6.54
N PHE A 43 -4.85 -12.06 5.77
CA PHE A 43 -5.68 -11.39 4.76
C PHE A 43 -6.80 -10.56 5.35
N ARG A 44 -7.32 -10.90 6.53
CA ARG A 44 -8.30 -10.07 7.23
C ARG A 44 -7.74 -8.67 7.51
N GLY A 45 -6.52 -8.58 8.04
CA GLY A 45 -5.85 -7.30 8.25
C GLY A 45 -5.62 -6.53 6.94
N ARG A 46 -5.24 -7.24 5.87
CA ARG A 46 -5.11 -6.64 4.53
C ARG A 46 -6.43 -6.07 4.03
N MET A 47 -7.49 -6.86 4.10
CA MET A 47 -8.84 -6.46 3.67
C MET A 47 -9.30 -5.18 4.37
N VAL A 48 -9.10 -5.08 5.68
CA VAL A 48 -9.46 -3.87 6.44
C VAL A 48 -8.61 -2.68 6.02
N ASN A 49 -7.33 -2.89 5.72
CA ASN A 49 -6.44 -1.83 5.24
C ASN A 49 -6.89 -1.28 3.86
N GLU A 50 -7.25 -2.14 2.89
CA GLU A 50 -7.79 -1.70 1.59
C GLU A 50 -9.06 -0.85 1.76
N ALA A 51 -9.94 -1.22 2.71
CA ALA A 51 -11.12 -0.41 3.01
C ALA A 51 -10.76 0.95 3.64
N GLN A 52 -9.75 1.00 4.51
CA GLN A 52 -9.26 2.25 5.10
C GLN A 52 -8.65 3.16 4.02
N ASN A 53 -7.85 2.62 3.11
CA ASN A 53 -7.31 3.35 1.96
C ASN A 53 -8.44 3.92 1.10
N MET A 54 -9.46 3.10 0.80
CA MET A 54 -10.64 3.57 0.06
C MET A 54 -11.31 4.78 0.74
N TYR A 55 -11.52 4.72 2.05
CA TYR A 55 -12.13 5.82 2.80
C TYR A 55 -11.26 7.07 2.81
N ALA A 56 -9.96 6.92 3.00
CA ALA A 56 -9.00 8.03 3.01
C ALA A 56 -8.98 8.75 1.65
N ILE A 57 -8.87 8.00 0.55
CA ILE A 57 -8.82 8.57 -0.81
C ILE A 57 -10.18 9.16 -1.22
N ALA A 58 -11.29 8.50 -0.87
CA ALA A 58 -12.62 9.08 -1.08
C ALA A 58 -12.83 10.39 -0.30
N GLY A 59 -12.27 10.49 0.90
CA GLY A 59 -12.21 11.72 1.69
C GLY A 59 -11.44 12.83 0.99
N GLN A 60 -10.28 12.52 0.38
CA GLN A 60 -9.52 13.47 -0.42
C GLN A 60 -10.33 13.97 -1.63
N VAL A 61 -11.04 13.07 -2.33
CA VAL A 61 -11.94 13.46 -3.44
C VAL A 61 -13.04 14.39 -2.95
N ALA A 62 -13.67 14.08 -1.81
CA ALA A 62 -14.78 14.85 -1.26
C ALA A 62 -14.35 16.23 -0.74
N SER A 63 -13.10 16.38 -0.30
CA SER A 63 -12.53 17.64 0.22
C SER A 63 -11.70 18.43 -0.81
N ALA A 64 -11.61 17.94 -2.05
CA ALA A 64 -10.84 18.60 -3.09
C ALA A 64 -11.33 20.03 -3.35
N ASP A 65 -10.39 20.96 -3.53
CA ASP A 65 -10.71 22.34 -3.86
C ASP A 65 -11.45 22.41 -5.23
N PRO A 66 -12.49 23.24 -5.38
CA PRO A 66 -13.20 23.41 -6.66
C PRO A 66 -12.31 23.82 -7.85
N SER A 67 -11.11 24.32 -7.60
CA SER A 67 -10.11 24.68 -8.63
C SER A 67 -9.19 23.49 -8.99
N THR A 68 -9.31 22.35 -8.33
CA THR A 68 -8.53 21.15 -8.63
C THR A 68 -8.72 20.74 -10.10
N ASP A 69 -7.63 20.41 -10.78
CA ASP A 69 -7.69 19.93 -12.17
C ASP A 69 -8.62 18.71 -12.26
N VAL A 70 -9.60 18.79 -13.16
CA VAL A 70 -10.64 17.75 -13.32
C VAL A 70 -10.03 16.38 -13.61
N LYS A 71 -8.91 16.35 -14.33
CA LYS A 71 -8.22 15.09 -14.65
C LYS A 71 -7.51 14.49 -13.41
N ASP A 72 -6.92 15.32 -12.56
CA ASP A 72 -6.31 14.86 -11.33
C ASP A 72 -7.41 14.33 -10.37
N LEU A 73 -8.58 14.99 -10.32
CA LEU A 73 -9.74 14.54 -9.56
C LEU A 73 -10.32 13.21 -10.11
N GLU A 74 -10.40 13.05 -11.45
CA GLU A 74 -10.80 11.79 -12.09
C GLU A 74 -9.86 10.64 -11.70
N LEU A 75 -8.55 10.87 -11.73
CA LEU A 75 -7.54 9.88 -11.39
C LEU A 75 -7.60 9.47 -9.91
N LEU A 76 -7.82 10.43 -9.01
CA LEU A 76 -7.98 10.17 -7.58
C LEU A 76 -9.28 9.38 -7.30
N SER A 77 -10.39 9.75 -7.98
CA SER A 77 -11.65 8.99 -7.89
C SER A 77 -11.51 7.55 -8.38
N ARG A 78 -10.73 7.36 -9.44
CA ARG A 78 -10.39 6.02 -9.93
C ARG A 78 -9.59 5.23 -8.89
N GLN A 79 -8.62 5.84 -8.22
CA GLN A 79 -7.87 5.18 -7.15
C GLN A 79 -8.80 4.71 -6.04
N ALA A 80 -9.72 5.56 -5.55
CA ALA A 80 -10.71 5.15 -4.54
C ALA A 80 -11.56 3.94 -4.99
N MET A 81 -11.93 3.89 -6.28
CA MET A 81 -12.65 2.75 -6.85
C MET A 81 -11.78 1.48 -6.92
N ASP A 82 -10.48 1.63 -7.24
CA ASP A 82 -9.54 0.51 -7.26
C ASP A 82 -9.36 -0.08 -5.84
N GLU A 83 -9.25 0.76 -4.80
CA GLU A 83 -9.19 0.30 -3.40
C GLU A 83 -10.46 -0.47 -2.97
N ALA A 84 -11.64 0.01 -3.37
CA ALA A 84 -12.90 -0.73 -3.15
C ALA A 84 -12.91 -2.11 -3.84
N LYS A 85 -12.31 -2.19 -5.02
CA LYS A 85 -12.12 -3.45 -5.77
C LYS A 85 -11.11 -4.36 -5.05
N HIS A 86 -10.00 -3.81 -4.53
CA HIS A 86 -9.01 -4.57 -3.76
C HIS A 86 -9.63 -5.15 -2.50
N PHE A 87 -10.36 -4.35 -1.72
CA PHE A 87 -11.12 -4.82 -0.57
C PHE A 87 -11.99 -6.04 -0.91
N ARG A 88 -12.79 -5.97 -1.99
CA ARG A 88 -13.61 -7.08 -2.46
C ARG A 88 -12.78 -8.29 -2.87
N MET A 89 -11.65 -8.09 -3.58
CA MET A 89 -10.80 -9.18 -4.03
C MET A 89 -10.13 -9.92 -2.86
N VAL A 90 -9.69 -9.21 -1.82
CA VAL A 90 -9.12 -9.84 -0.63
C VAL A 90 -10.19 -10.58 0.17
N LYS A 91 -11.43 -10.03 0.27
CA LYS A 91 -12.59 -10.76 0.82
C LYS A 91 -12.82 -12.08 0.07
N GLU A 92 -12.85 -12.04 -1.26
CA GLU A 92 -13.05 -13.24 -2.10
C GLU A 92 -11.92 -14.28 -1.90
N VAL A 93 -10.69 -13.85 -1.65
CA VAL A 93 -9.58 -14.76 -1.32
C VAL A 93 -9.82 -15.46 0.02
N ILE A 94 -10.26 -14.75 1.05
CA ILE A 94 -10.60 -15.34 2.34
C ILE A 94 -11.72 -16.38 2.18
N GLU A 95 -12.79 -16.03 1.48
CA GLU A 95 -13.94 -16.92 1.23
C GLU A 95 -13.53 -18.15 0.40
N HIS A 96 -12.60 -18.00 -0.54
CA HIS A 96 -12.07 -19.11 -1.31
C HIS A 96 -11.25 -20.09 -0.44
N ILE A 97 -10.46 -19.57 0.51
CA ILE A 97 -9.67 -20.39 1.43
C ILE A 97 -10.57 -21.13 2.43
N THR A 98 -11.58 -20.42 2.99
CA THR A 98 -12.45 -20.99 4.03
C THR A 98 -13.61 -21.83 3.48
N GLY A 99 -14.02 -21.58 2.24
CA GLY A 99 -15.25 -22.14 1.66
C GLY A 99 -16.54 -21.56 2.26
N GLU A 100 -16.47 -20.48 3.04
CA GLU A 100 -17.57 -19.86 3.75
C GLU A 100 -17.67 -18.38 3.42
N GLU A 101 -18.89 -17.81 3.50
CA GLU A 101 -19.09 -16.37 3.35
C GLU A 101 -18.51 -15.63 4.57
N LEU A 102 -17.74 -14.57 4.32
CA LEU A 102 -17.09 -13.79 5.36
C LEU A 102 -18.07 -12.77 5.95
N ASP A 103 -18.27 -12.83 7.28
CA ASP A 103 -18.90 -11.73 8.03
C ASP A 103 -17.92 -10.55 8.11
N VAL A 104 -18.11 -9.59 7.22
CA VAL A 104 -17.29 -8.39 7.11
C VAL A 104 -17.35 -7.54 8.40
N ALA A 105 -18.53 -7.41 9.02
CA ALA A 105 -18.69 -6.61 10.23
C ALA A 105 -17.92 -7.23 11.40
N ALA A 106 -18.01 -8.56 11.57
CA ALA A 106 -17.21 -9.27 12.56
C ALA A 106 -15.72 -9.18 12.29
N ALA A 107 -15.29 -9.23 11.02
CA ALA A 107 -13.88 -9.07 10.64
C ALA A 107 -13.33 -7.68 11.02
N PHE A 108 -14.08 -6.61 10.77
CA PHE A 108 -13.69 -5.25 11.17
C PHE A 108 -13.63 -5.11 12.69
N ALA A 109 -14.62 -5.65 13.42
CA ALA A 109 -14.63 -5.63 14.88
C ALA A 109 -13.40 -6.34 15.46
N ALA A 110 -13.05 -7.51 14.94
CA ALA A 110 -11.87 -8.27 15.38
C ALA A 110 -10.55 -7.52 15.09
N GLU A 111 -10.43 -6.84 13.96
CA GLU A 111 -9.23 -6.03 13.67
C GLU A 111 -9.16 -4.78 14.56
N ALA A 112 -10.29 -4.17 14.91
CA ALA A 112 -10.34 -3.00 15.80
C ALA A 112 -9.90 -3.31 17.24
N GLU A 113 -10.05 -4.56 17.69
CA GLU A 113 -9.58 -5.01 19.01
C GLU A 113 -8.05 -5.27 19.08
N LYS A 114 -7.39 -5.38 17.91
CA LYS A 114 -5.95 -5.57 17.86
C LYS A 114 -5.22 -4.26 18.20
N PRO A 115 -4.01 -4.36 18.80
CA PRO A 115 -3.14 -3.19 18.88
C PRO A 115 -3.01 -2.57 17.49
N GLN A 116 -3.21 -1.25 17.39
CA GLN A 116 -3.16 -0.55 16.10
C GLN A 116 -1.91 -0.94 15.33
N ALA A 117 -2.10 -1.56 14.17
CA ALA A 117 -0.98 -1.97 13.35
C ALA A 117 -0.17 -0.72 12.96
N LYS A 118 1.16 -0.81 12.96
CA LYS A 118 2.02 0.32 12.57
C LYS A 118 1.70 0.85 11.15
N GLY A 119 1.09 0.02 10.28
CA GLY A 119 0.62 0.43 8.97
C GLY A 119 -0.47 1.51 9.02
N ALA A 120 -1.47 1.36 9.89
CA ALA A 120 -2.51 2.38 10.07
C ALA A 120 -1.92 3.70 10.60
N SER A 121 -0.91 3.64 11.47
CA SER A 121 -0.21 4.84 11.95
C SER A 121 0.60 5.57 10.89
N LEU A 122 0.97 4.90 9.78
CA LEU A 122 1.65 5.56 8.67
C LEU A 122 0.68 6.33 7.77
N LEU A 123 -0.52 5.79 7.54
CA LEU A 123 -1.60 6.53 6.90
C LEU A 123 -1.88 7.83 7.65
N ASP A 124 -2.12 7.75 8.95
CA ASP A 124 -2.35 8.93 9.78
C ASP A 124 -1.16 9.90 9.76
N LYS A 125 0.06 9.39 9.72
CA LYS A 125 1.29 10.20 9.77
C LYS A 125 1.57 10.95 8.47
N TYR A 126 1.27 10.36 7.32
CA TYR A 126 1.63 10.90 6.01
C TYR A 126 0.44 11.36 5.18
N GLU A 127 -0.72 10.73 5.29
CA GLU A 127 -1.92 11.08 4.54
C GLU A 127 -2.77 12.16 5.23
N ALA A 128 -2.78 12.21 6.57
CA ALA A 128 -3.44 13.28 7.32
C ALA A 128 -2.60 14.57 7.38
N SER A 129 -1.44 14.61 6.71
CA SER A 129 -0.59 15.78 6.66
C SER A 129 -1.13 16.80 5.65
N ASP A 130 -1.17 18.08 6.03
CA ASP A 130 -1.41 19.21 5.09
C ASP A 130 -0.25 19.41 4.09
N ASP A 131 0.79 18.59 4.14
CA ASP A 131 1.95 18.62 3.25
C ASP A 131 1.68 17.76 1.99
N GLU A 132 1.22 18.40 0.92
CA GLU A 132 0.94 17.76 -0.37
C GLU A 132 2.15 17.00 -0.94
N ALA A 133 3.36 17.49 -0.68
CA ALA A 133 4.57 16.83 -1.16
C ALA A 133 4.89 15.57 -0.34
N ALA A 134 4.59 15.57 0.96
CA ALA A 134 4.68 14.40 1.81
C ALA A 134 3.68 13.32 1.37
N LEU A 135 2.43 13.70 1.11
CA LEU A 135 1.39 12.81 0.62
C LEU A 135 1.78 12.19 -0.73
N ALA A 136 2.17 13.01 -1.71
CA ALA A 136 2.58 12.52 -3.03
C ALA A 136 3.82 11.60 -2.97
N ALA A 137 4.78 11.91 -2.08
CA ALA A 137 5.94 11.06 -1.84
C ALA A 137 5.57 9.74 -1.17
N TYR A 138 4.64 9.77 -0.20
CA TYR A 138 4.13 8.57 0.45
C TYR A 138 3.43 7.65 -0.55
N GLN A 139 2.51 8.16 -1.35
CA GLN A 139 1.87 7.40 -2.42
C GLN A 139 2.90 6.77 -3.37
N LEU A 140 3.90 7.54 -3.81
CA LEU A 140 4.96 7.01 -4.68
C LEU A 140 5.71 5.83 -4.06
N VAL A 141 6.04 5.90 -2.77
CA VAL A 141 6.88 4.90 -2.10
C VAL A 141 6.04 3.73 -1.59
N ALA A 142 4.91 3.99 -0.91
CA ALA A 142 4.08 2.98 -0.29
C ALA A 142 3.38 2.10 -1.34
N GLU A 143 2.77 2.71 -2.35
CA GLU A 143 2.09 2.00 -3.44
C GLU A 143 3.08 1.23 -4.32
N GLY A 144 4.28 1.82 -4.59
CA GLY A 144 5.33 1.08 -5.30
C GLY A 144 5.85 -0.13 -4.51
N ARG A 145 5.87 -0.06 -3.18
CA ARG A 145 6.14 -1.20 -2.32
C ARG A 145 4.98 -2.20 -2.34
N ALA A 146 3.74 -1.74 -2.29
CA ALA A 146 2.55 -2.59 -2.38
C ALA A 146 2.53 -3.36 -3.70
N GLU A 147 2.80 -2.70 -4.84
CA GLU A 147 3.01 -3.36 -6.14
C GLU A 147 4.04 -4.50 -6.05
N ALA A 148 5.20 -4.23 -5.46
CA ALA A 148 6.25 -5.24 -5.33
C ALA A 148 5.83 -6.43 -4.46
N VAL A 149 5.10 -6.18 -3.37
CA VAL A 149 4.59 -7.20 -2.45
C VAL A 149 3.52 -8.06 -3.13
N TRP A 150 2.50 -7.45 -3.73
CA TRP A 150 1.40 -8.16 -4.38
C TRP A 150 1.88 -8.98 -5.59
N ASN A 151 2.81 -8.44 -6.40
CA ASN A 151 3.45 -9.20 -7.49
C ASN A 151 4.18 -10.44 -6.97
N GLU A 152 4.96 -10.30 -5.90
CA GLU A 152 5.68 -11.44 -5.30
C GLU A 152 4.70 -12.47 -4.74
N MET A 153 3.63 -12.03 -4.05
CA MET A 153 2.58 -12.93 -3.56
C MET A 153 1.91 -13.70 -4.69
N ALA A 154 1.63 -13.04 -5.83
CA ALA A 154 1.07 -13.67 -7.00
C ALA A 154 1.97 -14.80 -7.58
N THR A 155 3.28 -14.68 -7.44
CA THR A 155 4.25 -15.69 -7.89
C THR A 155 4.44 -16.82 -6.89
N CYS A 156 4.23 -16.57 -5.60
CA CYS A 156 4.40 -17.56 -4.53
C CYS A 156 3.21 -18.52 -4.38
N VAL A 157 2.03 -18.18 -4.92
CA VAL A 157 0.78 -18.96 -4.75
C VAL A 157 0.46 -19.74 -6.01
N GLU A 158 0.29 -21.07 -5.86
CA GLU A 158 -0.05 -21.97 -6.97
C GLU A 158 -1.52 -21.86 -7.39
N ASP A 159 -2.41 -21.52 -6.44
CA ASP A 159 -3.84 -21.36 -6.70
C ASP A 159 -4.10 -20.21 -7.68
N LYS A 160 -4.70 -20.55 -8.83
CA LYS A 160 -4.95 -19.61 -9.94
C LYS A 160 -5.99 -18.53 -9.59
N PHE A 161 -6.96 -18.86 -8.75
CA PHE A 161 -7.96 -17.90 -8.30
C PHE A 161 -7.31 -16.81 -7.45
N ILE A 162 -6.47 -17.20 -6.49
CA ILE A 162 -5.76 -16.32 -5.59
C ILE A 162 -4.69 -15.51 -6.34
N SER A 163 -3.82 -16.19 -7.09
CA SER A 163 -2.70 -15.53 -7.78
C SER A 163 -3.16 -14.47 -8.79
N SER A 164 -4.29 -14.71 -9.49
CA SER A 164 -4.85 -13.73 -10.44
C SER A 164 -5.36 -12.46 -9.76
N ARG A 165 -5.90 -12.56 -8.53
CA ARG A 165 -6.33 -11.39 -7.75
C ARG A 165 -5.15 -10.56 -7.30
N TYR A 166 -4.12 -11.21 -6.78
CA TYR A 166 -2.89 -10.52 -6.38
C TYR A 166 -2.22 -9.80 -7.56
N ALA A 167 -2.14 -10.45 -8.73
CA ALA A 167 -1.59 -9.82 -9.93
C ALA A 167 -2.43 -8.61 -10.38
N THR A 168 -3.76 -8.64 -10.20
CA THR A 168 -4.62 -7.51 -10.51
C THR A 168 -4.39 -6.36 -9.55
N ILE A 169 -4.37 -6.61 -8.23
CA ILE A 169 -4.06 -5.60 -7.22
C ILE A 169 -2.69 -4.98 -7.51
N ALA A 170 -1.66 -5.79 -7.70
CA ALA A 170 -0.31 -5.30 -8.01
C ALA A 170 -0.27 -4.33 -9.20
N LYS A 171 -1.03 -4.60 -10.27
CA LYS A 171 -1.11 -3.72 -11.44
C LYS A 171 -1.72 -2.37 -11.09
N ASP A 172 -2.75 -2.36 -10.25
CA ASP A 172 -3.41 -1.13 -9.84
C ASP A 172 -2.52 -0.32 -8.89
N GLU A 173 -1.79 -0.98 -7.96
CA GLU A 173 -0.81 -0.32 -7.08
C GLU A 173 0.33 0.34 -7.87
N GLY A 174 0.80 -0.30 -8.94
CA GLY A 174 1.77 0.32 -9.85
C GLY A 174 1.21 1.58 -10.54
N PHE A 175 -0.09 1.60 -10.84
CA PHE A 175 -0.76 2.79 -11.35
C PHE A 175 -0.85 3.88 -10.26
N HIS A 176 -1.24 3.56 -9.02
CA HIS A 176 -1.32 4.48 -7.88
C HIS A 176 0.06 5.10 -7.57
N SER A 177 1.11 4.29 -7.52
CA SER A 177 2.50 4.78 -7.38
C SER A 177 2.89 5.79 -8.47
N ASN A 178 2.46 5.56 -9.72
CA ASN A 178 2.71 6.50 -10.80
C ASN A 178 1.90 7.80 -10.66
N LEU A 179 0.70 7.76 -10.08
CA LEU A 179 -0.07 8.98 -9.75
C LEU A 179 0.69 9.83 -8.72
N GLY A 180 1.13 9.23 -7.61
CA GLY A 180 1.96 9.90 -6.61
C GLY A 180 3.23 10.51 -7.23
N GLY A 181 3.91 9.75 -8.10
CA GLY A 181 5.10 10.23 -8.81
C GLY A 181 4.82 11.43 -9.73
N ARG A 182 3.67 11.47 -10.42
CA ARG A 182 3.27 12.62 -11.25
C ARG A 182 2.97 13.86 -10.42
N ALA A 183 2.22 13.70 -9.33
CA ALA A 183 1.92 14.79 -8.42
C ALA A 183 3.22 15.36 -7.81
N LEU A 184 4.06 14.49 -7.29
CA LEU A 184 5.36 14.89 -6.71
C LEU A 184 6.25 15.61 -7.72
N SER A 185 6.33 15.13 -8.97
CA SER A 185 7.13 15.75 -10.02
C SER A 185 6.70 17.19 -10.28
N LYS A 186 5.38 17.46 -10.31
CA LYS A 186 4.84 18.81 -10.47
C LYS A 186 5.19 19.73 -9.29
N LEU A 187 5.02 19.21 -8.06
CA LEU A 187 5.23 19.97 -6.83
C LEU A 187 6.68 20.39 -6.63
N VAL A 188 7.64 19.50 -6.90
CA VAL A 188 9.07 19.76 -6.64
C VAL A 188 9.79 20.48 -7.78
N GLU A 189 9.12 20.72 -8.90
CA GLU A 189 9.72 21.39 -10.05
C GLU A 189 10.22 22.79 -9.68
N GLY A 190 11.48 23.07 -9.94
CA GLY A 190 12.08 24.39 -9.68
C GLY A 190 12.39 24.72 -8.21
N SER A 191 12.19 23.79 -7.25
CA SER A 191 12.40 24.03 -5.81
C SER A 191 13.41 23.09 -5.18
N GLU A 192 14.66 23.54 -5.04
CA GLU A 192 15.71 22.77 -4.35
C GLU A 192 15.38 22.53 -2.87
N ALA A 193 14.77 23.50 -2.22
CA ALA A 193 14.36 23.39 -0.81
C ALA A 193 13.32 22.26 -0.64
N LEU A 194 12.30 22.19 -1.52
CA LEU A 194 11.28 21.17 -1.47
C LEU A 194 11.85 19.80 -1.84
N GLN A 195 12.76 19.71 -2.82
CA GLN A 195 13.46 18.46 -3.14
C GLN A 195 14.25 17.93 -1.93
N SER A 196 14.93 18.80 -1.20
CA SER A 196 15.69 18.44 0.00
C SER A 196 14.77 17.97 1.14
N HIS A 197 13.64 18.66 1.35
CA HIS A 197 12.63 18.29 2.31
C HIS A 197 12.05 16.90 2.01
N VAL A 198 11.62 16.68 0.77
CA VAL A 198 11.05 15.39 0.34
C VAL A 198 12.06 14.25 0.46
N LEU A 199 13.33 14.45 0.13
CA LEU A 199 14.35 13.40 0.32
C LEU A 199 14.47 12.99 1.78
N ALA A 200 14.46 13.93 2.71
CA ALA A 200 14.51 13.62 4.14
C ALA A 200 13.26 12.86 4.63
N LEU A 201 12.08 13.18 4.08
CA LEU A 201 10.85 12.45 4.36
C LEU A 201 10.90 11.03 3.78
N VAL A 202 11.31 10.87 2.53
CA VAL A 202 11.39 9.56 1.86
C VAL A 202 12.34 8.61 2.59
N GLU A 203 13.46 9.09 3.12
CA GLU A 203 14.35 8.25 3.94
C GLU A 203 13.64 7.73 5.21
N LYS A 204 12.85 8.57 5.89
CA LYS A 204 12.05 8.14 7.03
C LYS A 204 10.96 7.13 6.61
N MET A 205 10.27 7.40 5.50
CA MET A 205 9.25 6.49 4.96
C MET A 205 9.82 5.11 4.65
N ARG A 206 11.03 5.04 4.09
CA ARG A 206 11.71 3.76 3.81
C ARG A 206 11.99 2.96 5.08
N VAL A 207 12.44 3.63 6.14
CA VAL A 207 12.69 2.99 7.44
C VAL A 207 11.39 2.46 8.02
N ASP A 208 10.35 3.30 8.09
CA ASP A 208 9.04 2.94 8.63
C ASP A 208 8.42 1.75 7.87
N LEU A 209 8.45 1.79 6.53
CA LEU A 209 7.90 0.73 5.68
C LEU A 209 8.70 -0.57 5.75
N LEU A 210 10.01 -0.49 5.91
CA LEU A 210 10.87 -1.67 6.13
C LEU A 210 10.55 -2.33 7.49
N GLU A 211 10.33 -1.52 8.52
CA GLU A 211 9.96 -2.03 9.84
C GLU A 211 8.64 -2.79 9.80
N ILE A 212 7.62 -2.25 9.12
CA ILE A 212 6.34 -2.95 8.88
C ILE A 212 6.57 -4.26 8.13
N SER A 213 7.38 -4.25 7.08
CA SER A 213 7.69 -5.46 6.32
C SER A 213 8.31 -6.55 7.20
N ASN A 214 9.18 -6.17 8.12
CA ASN A 214 9.83 -7.10 9.04
C ASN A 214 8.88 -7.61 10.13
N GLN A 215 7.94 -6.80 10.60
CA GLN A 215 6.96 -7.21 11.63
C GLN A 215 5.95 -8.22 11.08
N ASN A 216 5.48 -8.03 9.85
CA ASN A 216 4.55 -8.96 9.19
C ASN A 216 5.15 -10.36 8.95
N THR A 217 6.48 -10.51 9.10
CA THR A 217 7.20 -11.78 8.99
C THR A 217 7.71 -12.31 10.33
N ALA A 218 7.63 -11.50 11.38
CA ALA A 218 8.18 -11.78 12.71
C ALA A 218 7.14 -12.30 13.71
N THR A 219 5.93 -12.69 13.28
CA THR A 219 5.04 -13.43 14.16
C THR A 219 5.72 -14.76 14.48
N PRO A 220 6.07 -15.04 15.74
CA PRO A 220 6.75 -16.29 16.08
C PRO A 220 5.86 -17.43 15.63
N LEU A 221 6.39 -18.36 14.84
CA LEU A 221 5.86 -19.70 14.83
C LEU A 221 5.68 -20.10 16.29
N ALA A 222 4.45 -20.23 16.74
CA ALA A 222 4.19 -20.90 18.00
C ALA A 222 4.77 -22.30 17.82
N VAL A 223 5.95 -22.48 18.39
CA VAL A 223 6.55 -23.80 18.49
C VAL A 223 5.64 -24.56 19.44
N VAL A 224 4.88 -25.49 18.90
CA VAL A 224 4.20 -26.54 19.68
C VAL A 224 5.24 -27.48 20.24
#